data_6191e1902d1a8e397ff1becdaa57f289
#
_entry.id   6191e1902d1a8e397ff1becdaa57f289
#
_cell.length_a   1.000
_cell.length_b   1.000
_cell.length_c   1.000
_cell.angle_alpha   90.00
_cell.angle_beta   90.00
_cell.angle_gamma   90.00
#
_symmetry.space_group_name_H-M   'P 1'
#
loop_
_entity.id
_entity.type
_entity.pdbx_description
1 polymer ?
#
loop_
_entity_poly.entity_id
_entity_poly.type
_entity_poly.pdbx_seq_one_letter_code
_entity_poly.pdbx_strand_id
1 'polypeptide(L)'
;MRALLPTLLLVSPLALAGNIYKYTDANGVTTYTDQRVAGAQVIVFRDAMVENVDREVYVTKKRHAGGETLIVHNDLYAPVEIRLTISNAQNVLGAPSEPINWVLPPRQQIRLVTLQPTADGAPSYDYRL
;
A
#
# COMPACT_ATOMS: atom_id res chain seq x y z
N MET A 1 27.99 12.94 -56.85
CA MET A 1 27.20 11.90 -56.17
C MET A 1 26.85 12.36 -54.79
N ARG A 2 25.57 12.72 -54.58
CA ARG A 2 25.06 13.12 -53.24
C ARG A 2 24.34 11.92 -52.66
N ALA A 3 24.89 11.35 -51.63
CA ALA A 3 24.26 10.27 -50.88
C ALA A 3 23.20 10.85 -49.94
N LEU A 4 21.93 10.50 -50.20
CA LEU A 4 20.81 10.75 -49.30
C LEU A 4 20.83 9.69 -48.21
N LEU A 5 21.10 10.10 -46.98
CA LEU A 5 20.87 9.25 -45.80
C LEU A 5 19.35 9.21 -45.51
N PRO A 6 18.75 8.01 -45.35
CA PRO A 6 17.39 7.92 -44.87
C PRO A 6 17.36 8.19 -43.36
N THR A 7 16.67 9.22 -42.94
CA THR A 7 16.35 9.51 -41.55
C THR A 7 15.33 8.48 -41.03
N LEU A 8 15.81 7.54 -40.24
CA LEU A 8 14.96 6.58 -39.55
C LEU A 8 14.18 7.26 -38.44
N LEU A 9 12.91 7.58 -38.67
CA LEU A 9 11.99 8.01 -37.62
C LEU A 9 11.72 6.83 -36.68
N LEU A 10 12.29 6.86 -35.49
CA LEU A 10 11.87 6.00 -34.38
C LEU A 10 10.50 6.50 -33.87
N VAL A 11 9.46 5.85 -34.31
CA VAL A 11 8.12 5.98 -33.71
C VAL A 11 8.14 5.14 -32.42
N SER A 12 8.31 5.78 -31.28
CA SER A 12 8.10 5.14 -29.98
C SER A 12 6.62 4.79 -29.85
N PRO A 13 6.25 3.52 -29.60
CA PRO A 13 4.87 3.20 -29.28
C PRO A 13 4.53 3.86 -27.95
N LEU A 14 3.62 4.84 -27.97
CA LEU A 14 2.93 5.28 -26.77
C LEU A 14 2.19 4.04 -26.24
N ALA A 15 2.63 3.54 -25.08
CA ALA A 15 1.88 2.56 -24.32
C ALA A 15 0.56 3.23 -23.91
N LEU A 16 -0.48 3.02 -24.69
CA LEU A 16 -1.84 3.34 -24.31
C LEU A 16 -2.18 2.44 -23.12
N ALA A 17 -2.29 3.04 -21.96
CA ALA A 17 -2.82 2.38 -20.80
C ALA A 17 -4.23 1.92 -21.13
N GLY A 18 -4.39 0.63 -21.37
CA GLY A 18 -5.64 0.02 -21.81
C GLY A 18 -6.69 0.03 -20.69
N ASN A 19 -7.94 0.22 -21.06
CA ASN A 19 -9.07 0.02 -20.16
C ASN A 19 -9.26 -1.47 -19.93
N ILE A 20 -9.62 -1.85 -18.72
CA ILE A 20 -10.08 -3.21 -18.42
C ILE A 20 -11.60 -3.20 -18.42
N TYR A 21 -12.18 -4.17 -19.10
CA TYR A 21 -13.62 -4.36 -19.21
C TYR A 21 -14.03 -5.55 -18.35
N LYS A 22 -15.12 -5.37 -17.61
CA LYS A 22 -15.78 -6.44 -16.85
C LYS A 22 -17.12 -6.73 -17.49
N TYR A 23 -17.40 -7.98 -17.77
CA TYR A 23 -18.73 -8.41 -18.16
C TYR A 23 -19.11 -9.73 -17.48
N THR A 24 -20.41 -9.94 -17.30
CA THR A 24 -20.95 -11.19 -16.75
C THR A 24 -21.79 -11.84 -17.84
N ASP A 25 -21.51 -13.07 -18.17
CA ASP A 25 -22.26 -13.83 -19.18
C ASP A 25 -23.63 -14.31 -18.66
N ALA A 26 -24.40 -14.94 -19.54
CA ALA A 26 -25.72 -15.47 -19.21
C ALA A 26 -25.70 -16.58 -18.16
N ASN A 27 -24.55 -17.21 -17.89
CA ASN A 27 -24.36 -18.25 -16.88
C ASN A 27 -23.89 -17.68 -15.54
N GLY A 28 -23.76 -16.35 -15.43
CA GLY A 28 -23.29 -15.68 -14.21
C GLY A 28 -21.77 -15.65 -14.05
N VAL A 29 -20.98 -16.04 -15.06
CA VAL A 29 -19.53 -16.01 -15.02
C VAL A 29 -19.02 -14.60 -15.31
N THR A 30 -18.26 -14.03 -14.40
CA THR A 30 -17.63 -12.72 -14.55
C THR A 30 -16.25 -12.86 -15.20
N THR A 31 -16.05 -12.15 -16.30
CA THR A 31 -14.79 -12.12 -17.05
C THR A 31 -14.23 -10.71 -17.09
N TYR A 32 -12.91 -10.60 -17.00
CA TYR A 32 -12.15 -9.35 -17.15
C TYR A 32 -11.28 -9.47 -18.39
N THR A 33 -11.29 -8.44 -19.25
CA THR A 33 -10.56 -8.43 -20.51
C THR A 33 -10.10 -7.02 -20.86
N ASP A 34 -9.03 -6.90 -21.60
CA ASP A 34 -8.54 -5.65 -22.20
C ASP A 34 -9.26 -5.30 -23.52
N GLN A 35 -10.06 -6.24 -24.03
CA GLN A 35 -10.83 -6.04 -25.25
C GLN A 35 -12.22 -5.48 -24.95
N ARG A 36 -12.66 -4.54 -25.78
CA ARG A 36 -13.99 -3.95 -25.65
C ARG A 36 -15.07 -4.99 -26.01
N VAL A 37 -15.93 -5.27 -25.04
CA VAL A 37 -17.08 -6.16 -25.21
C VAL A 37 -18.36 -5.32 -25.06
N ALA A 38 -19.34 -5.55 -25.94
CA ALA A 38 -20.64 -4.87 -25.88
C ALA A 38 -21.35 -5.18 -24.56
N GLY A 39 -21.83 -4.15 -23.86
CA GLY A 39 -22.47 -4.28 -22.54
C GLY A 39 -21.51 -4.44 -21.36
N ALA A 40 -20.20 -4.51 -21.58
CA ALA A 40 -19.23 -4.56 -20.52
C ALA A 40 -19.06 -3.21 -19.80
N GLN A 41 -18.85 -3.26 -18.50
CA GLN A 41 -18.48 -2.09 -17.71
C GLN A 41 -16.98 -1.85 -17.80
N VAL A 42 -16.59 -0.61 -18.05
CA VAL A 42 -15.17 -0.21 -17.96
C VAL A 42 -14.78 -0.10 -16.50
N ILE A 43 -13.77 -0.86 -16.10
CA ILE A 43 -13.16 -0.73 -14.77
C ILE A 43 -11.84 0.01 -14.95
N VAL A 44 -11.78 1.22 -14.42
CA VAL A 44 -10.54 2.00 -14.36
C VAL A 44 -9.84 1.65 -13.07
N PHE A 45 -8.84 0.76 -13.13
CA PHE A 45 -8.05 0.41 -11.94
C PHE A 45 -7.07 1.50 -11.51
N ARG A 46 -6.95 2.58 -12.29
CA ARG A 46 -5.78 3.42 -12.28
C ARG A 46 -5.65 4.35 -11.08
N ASP A 47 -6.75 4.84 -10.52
CA ASP A 47 -6.66 5.92 -9.54
C ASP A 47 -7.10 5.51 -8.13
N ALA A 48 -7.96 4.51 -8.00
CA ALA A 48 -8.47 4.08 -6.70
C ALA A 48 -7.46 3.32 -5.83
N MET A 49 -6.49 2.62 -6.44
CA MET A 49 -5.48 1.86 -5.68
C MET A 49 -4.33 2.72 -5.18
N VAL A 50 -3.98 3.81 -5.88
CA VAL A 50 -2.88 4.70 -5.51
C VAL A 50 -3.33 5.79 -4.54
N GLU A 51 -4.56 6.28 -4.68
CA GLU A 51 -5.08 7.35 -3.83
C GLU A 51 -5.42 6.94 -2.40
N ASN A 52 -5.56 5.65 -2.12
CA ASN A 52 -6.03 5.17 -0.83
C ASN A 52 -4.96 4.49 0.04
N VAL A 53 -3.69 4.41 -0.39
CA VAL A 53 -2.64 3.75 0.40
C VAL A 53 -2.55 4.34 1.80
N ASP A 54 -2.52 5.66 1.92
CA ASP A 54 -2.41 6.34 3.22
C ASP A 54 -3.66 6.17 4.10
N ARG A 55 -4.79 5.77 3.53
CA ARG A 55 -6.04 5.51 4.25
C ARG A 55 -6.21 4.04 4.60
N GLU A 56 -5.77 3.16 3.72
CA GLU A 56 -5.95 1.71 3.81
C GLU A 56 -4.78 1.00 4.52
N VAL A 57 -3.64 1.70 4.68
CA VAL A 57 -2.49 1.24 5.47
C VAL A 57 -2.27 2.22 6.61
N TYR A 58 -2.55 1.78 7.83
CA TYR A 58 -2.57 2.67 8.98
C TYR A 58 -2.19 1.95 10.28
N VAL A 59 -1.89 2.74 11.30
CA VAL A 59 -1.55 2.27 12.65
C VAL A 59 -2.70 2.54 13.61
N THR A 60 -3.06 1.53 14.40
CA THR A 60 -3.90 1.71 15.59
C THR A 60 -3.11 1.41 16.86
N LYS A 61 -3.52 2.05 17.95
CA LYS A 61 -2.92 1.87 19.27
C LYS A 61 -3.88 1.10 20.16
N LYS A 62 -3.42 0.00 20.72
CA LYS A 62 -4.18 -0.77 21.71
C LYS A 62 -3.54 -0.67 23.08
N ARG A 63 -4.19 0.01 24.01
CA ARG A 63 -3.76 0.08 25.40
C ARG A 63 -4.17 -1.19 26.16
N HIS A 64 -3.29 -1.62 27.04
CA HIS A 64 -3.51 -2.76 27.95
C HIS A 64 -2.71 -2.54 29.26
N ALA A 65 -2.85 -3.45 30.24
CA ALA A 65 -2.20 -3.32 31.55
C ALA A 65 -0.66 -3.21 31.49
N GLY A 66 -0.02 -3.82 30.47
CA GLY A 66 1.42 -3.82 30.29
C GLY A 66 1.95 -2.72 29.36
N GLY A 67 1.11 -1.78 28.91
CA GLY A 67 1.54 -0.68 28.04
C GLY A 67 0.64 -0.47 26.82
N GLU A 68 1.23 -0.14 25.68
CA GLU A 68 0.53 0.16 24.45
C GLU A 68 1.14 -0.63 23.27
N THR A 69 0.30 -1.29 22.49
CA THR A 69 0.74 -2.02 21.31
C THR A 69 0.35 -1.26 20.05
N LEU A 70 1.31 -1.03 19.17
CA LEU A 70 1.07 -0.51 17.82
C LEU A 70 0.73 -1.67 16.87
N ILE A 71 -0.44 -1.57 16.24
CA ILE A 71 -0.96 -2.55 15.30
C ILE A 71 -1.02 -1.88 13.93
N VAL A 72 -0.35 -2.46 12.95
CA VAL A 72 -0.39 -1.99 11.57
C VAL A 72 -1.42 -2.79 10.80
N HIS A 73 -2.26 -2.10 10.06
CA HIS A 73 -3.33 -2.65 9.24
C HIS A 73 -3.00 -2.46 7.76
N ASN A 74 -3.29 -3.47 6.96
CA ASN A 74 -3.31 -3.40 5.52
C ASN A 74 -4.70 -3.80 5.02
N ASP A 75 -5.52 -2.83 4.71
CA ASP A 75 -6.87 -3.04 4.18
C ASP A 75 -6.90 -3.10 2.64
N LEU A 76 -5.72 -3.03 1.99
CA LEU A 76 -5.56 -3.26 0.57
C LEU A 76 -5.72 -4.74 0.20
N TYR A 77 -6.03 -5.01 -1.05
CA TYR A 77 -6.02 -6.36 -1.63
C TYR A 77 -4.65 -6.78 -2.19
N ALA A 78 -3.61 -5.99 -1.94
CA ALA A 78 -2.23 -6.26 -2.32
C ALA A 78 -1.32 -6.26 -1.08
N PRO A 79 -0.20 -7.01 -1.10
CA PRO A 79 0.80 -6.90 -0.04
C PRO A 79 1.44 -5.52 -0.05
N VAL A 80 1.82 -5.04 1.12
CA VAL A 80 2.48 -3.75 1.28
C VAL A 80 3.76 -3.90 2.10
N GLU A 81 4.82 -3.25 1.67
CA GLU A 81 6.02 -3.08 2.48
C GLU A 81 5.85 -1.83 3.35
N ILE A 82 5.99 -2.01 4.65
CA ILE A 82 5.86 -0.94 5.63
C ILE A 82 7.20 -0.70 6.33
N ARG A 83 7.42 0.55 6.73
CA ARG A 83 8.54 0.96 7.56
C ARG A 83 8.02 1.79 8.74
N LEU A 84 7.98 1.19 9.91
CA LEU A 84 7.62 1.89 11.14
C LEU A 84 8.86 2.43 11.83
N THR A 85 8.90 3.73 12.05
CA THR A 85 9.93 4.43 12.82
C THR A 85 9.32 4.96 14.12
N ILE A 86 9.99 4.72 15.25
CA ILE A 86 9.65 5.33 16.55
C ILE A 86 10.74 6.32 16.91
N SER A 87 10.34 7.51 17.32
CA SER A 87 11.25 8.59 17.69
C SER A 87 10.77 9.31 18.97
N ASN A 88 11.66 10.11 19.54
CA ASN A 88 11.38 10.91 20.73
C ASN A 88 10.79 10.11 21.91
N ALA A 89 11.17 8.83 22.03
CA ALA A 89 10.70 7.96 23.10
C ALA A 89 11.27 8.40 24.45
N GLN A 90 10.38 8.74 25.39
CA GLN A 90 10.71 9.13 26.77
C GLN A 90 9.86 8.31 27.73
N ASN A 91 10.48 7.80 28.78
CA ASN A 91 9.83 6.99 29.81
C ASN A 91 9.10 5.76 29.24
N VAL A 92 9.68 5.15 28.18
CA VAL A 92 9.11 4.02 27.45
C VAL A 92 10.18 2.96 27.23
N LEU A 93 9.86 1.71 27.55
CA LEU A 93 10.64 0.52 27.23
C LEU A 93 10.09 -0.14 25.96
N GLY A 94 10.96 -0.83 25.21
CA GLY A 94 10.58 -1.59 24.02
C GLY A 94 10.53 -0.78 22.74
N ALA A 95 10.89 0.52 22.79
CA ALA A 95 11.03 1.32 21.57
C ALA A 95 12.27 0.85 20.79
N PRO A 96 12.11 0.41 19.52
CA PRO A 96 13.24 0.03 18.69
C PRO A 96 14.09 1.26 18.34
N SER A 97 15.41 1.10 18.33
CA SER A 97 16.35 2.14 17.90
C SER A 97 16.43 2.28 16.38
N GLU A 98 16.02 1.25 15.66
CA GLU A 98 16.05 1.17 14.22
C GLU A 98 14.64 1.04 13.66
N PRO A 99 14.36 1.51 12.43
CA PRO A 99 13.07 1.31 11.79
C PRO A 99 12.74 -0.18 11.63
N ILE A 100 11.49 -0.55 11.89
CA ILE A 100 10.99 -1.89 11.64
C ILE A 100 10.47 -1.95 10.20
N ASN A 101 11.09 -2.81 9.37
CA ASN A 101 10.63 -3.08 8.02
C ASN A 101 9.87 -4.41 8.02
N TRP A 102 8.67 -4.44 7.39
CA TRP A 102 7.83 -5.61 7.32
C TRP A 102 7.01 -5.65 6.04
N VAL A 103 6.82 -6.84 5.48
CA VAL A 103 5.87 -7.05 4.38
C VAL A 103 4.57 -7.57 4.97
N LEU A 104 3.52 -6.77 4.89
CA LEU A 104 2.20 -7.10 5.41
C LEU A 104 1.31 -7.62 4.28
N PRO A 105 0.82 -8.88 4.38
CA PRO A 105 -0.06 -9.45 3.38
C PRO A 105 -1.37 -8.64 3.21
N PRO A 106 -2.10 -8.85 2.10
CA PRO A 106 -3.37 -8.17 1.87
C PRO A 106 -4.41 -8.53 2.93
N ARG A 107 -5.22 -7.57 3.33
CA ARG A 107 -6.33 -7.72 4.28
C ARG A 107 -5.92 -8.29 5.63
N GLN A 108 -4.70 -7.96 6.08
CA GLN A 108 -4.17 -8.42 7.37
C GLN A 108 -3.71 -7.28 8.26
N GLN A 109 -3.55 -7.59 9.52
CA GLN A 109 -2.97 -6.71 10.53
C GLN A 109 -1.88 -7.45 11.31
N ILE A 110 -0.92 -6.69 11.83
CA ILE A 110 0.16 -7.22 12.66
C ILE A 110 0.38 -6.36 13.90
N ARG A 111 0.61 -7.00 15.05
CA ARG A 111 1.13 -6.33 16.24
C ARG A 111 2.62 -6.15 16.07
N LEU A 112 3.04 -4.93 15.77
CA LEU A 112 4.42 -4.70 15.34
C LEU A 112 5.35 -4.41 16.50
N VAL A 113 4.91 -3.61 17.47
CA VAL A 113 5.70 -3.26 18.64
C VAL A 113 4.81 -3.01 19.85
N THR A 114 5.30 -3.41 21.02
CA THR A 114 4.67 -3.10 22.30
C THR A 114 5.59 -2.21 23.13
N LEU A 115 5.07 -1.08 23.55
CA LEU A 115 5.76 -0.07 24.33
C LEU A 115 5.25 -0.10 25.78
N GLN A 116 6.16 -0.19 26.73
CA GLN A 116 5.83 -0.26 28.16
C GLN A 116 6.26 1.03 28.86
N PRO A 117 5.40 1.66 29.68
CA PRO A 117 5.80 2.81 30.44
C PRO A 117 6.83 2.43 31.50
N THR A 118 7.78 3.34 31.74
CA THR A 118 8.66 3.25 32.93
C THR A 118 8.02 3.93 34.15
N ALA A 119 8.61 3.73 35.33
CA ALA A 119 8.16 4.39 36.57
C ALA A 119 8.58 5.87 36.63
N ASP A 120 9.42 6.36 35.71
CA ASP A 120 10.12 7.64 35.80
C ASP A 120 9.31 8.85 35.35
N GLY A 121 8.12 8.66 34.82
CA GLY A 121 7.27 9.76 34.37
C GLY A 121 6.25 9.37 33.32
N ALA A 122 5.58 10.37 32.75
CA ALA A 122 4.60 10.15 31.68
C ALA A 122 5.28 9.62 30.40
N PRO A 123 4.82 8.50 29.83
CA PRO A 123 5.36 7.97 28.59
C PRO A 123 5.00 8.85 27.41
N SER A 124 5.95 9.09 26.52
CA SER A 124 5.73 9.79 25.26
C SER A 124 6.60 9.21 24.15
N TYR A 125 6.12 9.24 22.93
CA TYR A 125 6.84 8.87 21.72
C TYR A 125 6.10 9.36 20.50
N ASP A 126 6.83 9.52 19.41
CA ASP A 126 6.30 9.77 18.08
C ASP A 126 6.47 8.52 17.23
N TYR A 127 5.60 8.32 16.25
CA TYR A 127 5.77 7.26 15.25
C TYR A 127 5.44 7.76 13.85
N ARG A 128 6.06 7.12 12.88
CA ARG A 128 5.83 7.34 11.44
C ARG A 128 5.78 5.99 10.74
N LEU A 129 4.74 5.80 9.95
CA LEU A 129 4.61 4.67 9.05
C LEU A 129 5.04 5.07 7.64
#